data_4bf25056b948615121b8055976028e26
#
_entry.id   4bf25056b948615121b8055976028e26
#
_cell.length_a   1.000
_cell.length_b   1.000
_cell.length_c   1.000
_cell.angle_alpha   90.00
_cell.angle_beta   90.00
_cell.angle_gamma   90.00
#
_symmetry.space_group_name_H-M   'P 1'
#
loop_
_entity.id
_entity.type
_entity.pdbx_description
1 polymer ?
#
loop_
_entity_poly.entity_id
_entity_poly.type
_entity_poly.pdbx_seq_one_letter_code
_entity_poly.pdbx_strand_id
1 'polypeptide(L)'
;FDDAGRMQKRSDRSAFTNVFAYCPTDGTLELFAKGGRKVVGPLQTLFCKAVLDTDVDPADPAETAYQLDHLKNRSVALPTDPQDRIAEVQVRSLRLEVVGAPRRRITLDADPQGHRGDIYQMIDNYLNADALPSATLRVTHVKFCLTFMNEGQGRPKTLTFNVGPNSCDLKSKPEDMRAVGERCLK
;
A
#
# COMPACT_ATOMS: atom_id res chain seq x y z
N PHE A 1 -27.82 29.75 22.01
CA PHE A 1 -28.35 30.71 22.97
C PHE A 1 -29.55 30.06 23.67
N ASP A 2 -29.69 30.29 24.97
CA ASP A 2 -30.90 29.91 25.70
C ASP A 2 -32.02 30.97 25.46
N ASP A 3 -33.20 30.72 25.98
CA ASP A 3 -34.35 31.62 25.81
C ASP A 3 -34.10 33.04 26.42
N ALA A 4 -33.03 33.21 27.19
CA ALA A 4 -32.58 34.48 27.76
C ALA A 4 -31.42 35.10 26.95
N GLY A 5 -31.08 34.56 25.78
CA GLY A 5 -30.03 35.09 24.89
C GLY A 5 -28.59 34.81 25.35
N ARG A 6 -28.37 33.89 26.29
CA ARG A 6 -27.04 33.54 26.80
C ARG A 6 -26.47 32.38 26.03
N MET A 7 -25.15 32.42 25.75
CA MET A 7 -24.44 31.37 25.06
C MET A 7 -24.38 30.10 25.93
N GLN A 8 -25.03 29.02 25.51
CA GLN A 8 -24.91 27.71 26.14
C GLN A 8 -24.00 26.81 25.35
N LYS A 9 -23.13 26.10 26.05
CA LYS A 9 -22.28 25.06 25.46
C LYS A 9 -23.13 23.82 25.19
N ARG A 10 -23.53 23.62 23.94
CA ARG A 10 -24.27 22.45 23.53
C ARG A 10 -23.29 21.31 23.32
N SER A 11 -23.48 20.20 24.03
CA SER A 11 -22.73 18.97 23.75
C SER A 11 -23.28 18.33 22.47
N ASP A 12 -22.55 18.46 21.38
CA ASP A 12 -22.89 17.81 20.12
C ASP A 12 -22.29 16.42 20.15
N ARG A 13 -23.13 15.38 20.09
CA ARG A 13 -22.70 13.99 19.95
C ARG A 13 -22.61 13.66 18.47
N SER A 14 -21.43 13.83 17.90
CA SER A 14 -21.18 13.37 16.52
C SER A 14 -21.33 11.86 16.45
N ALA A 15 -22.20 11.37 15.58
CA ALA A 15 -22.28 9.96 15.27
C ALA A 15 -21.13 9.59 14.34
N PHE A 16 -20.43 8.51 14.68
CA PHE A 16 -19.37 7.94 13.84
C PHE A 16 -19.82 6.56 13.36
N THR A 17 -19.57 6.28 12.10
CA THR A 17 -19.75 4.94 11.55
C THR A 17 -18.40 4.23 11.57
N ASN A 18 -18.33 3.11 12.28
CA ASN A 18 -17.22 2.17 12.22
C ASN A 18 -17.71 0.92 11.48
N VAL A 19 -16.94 0.45 10.52
CA VAL A 19 -17.27 -0.75 9.74
C VAL A 19 -16.22 -1.81 10.03
N PHE A 20 -16.66 -2.97 10.47
CA PHE A 20 -15.84 -4.15 10.66
C PHE A 20 -16.18 -5.15 9.57
N ALA A 21 -15.17 -5.67 8.88
CA ALA A 21 -15.30 -6.76 7.94
C ALA A 21 -14.40 -7.91 8.42
N TYR A 22 -15.02 -9.02 8.79
CA TYR A 22 -14.31 -10.21 9.27
C TYR A 22 -14.43 -11.34 8.25
N CYS A 23 -13.28 -11.92 7.89
CA CYS A 23 -13.21 -13.12 7.05
C CYS A 23 -12.89 -14.33 7.95
N PRO A 24 -13.85 -15.25 8.20
CA PRO A 24 -13.61 -16.39 9.08
C PRO A 24 -12.66 -17.44 8.49
N THR A 25 -12.46 -17.44 7.15
CA THR A 25 -11.62 -18.43 6.47
C THR A 25 -10.14 -18.25 6.76
N ASP A 26 -9.68 -17.00 6.85
CA ASP A 26 -8.27 -16.64 7.08
C ASP A 26 -8.05 -15.88 8.40
N GLY A 27 -9.13 -15.63 9.15
CA GLY A 27 -9.08 -14.93 10.43
C GLY A 27 -8.77 -13.43 10.31
N THR A 28 -8.87 -12.85 9.13
CA THR A 28 -8.56 -11.42 8.94
C THR A 28 -9.70 -10.51 9.36
N LEU A 29 -9.37 -9.41 10.04
CA LEU A 29 -10.29 -8.36 10.45
C LEU A 29 -9.88 -7.03 9.82
N GLU A 30 -10.74 -6.49 8.96
CA GLU A 30 -10.59 -5.14 8.43
C GLU A 30 -11.46 -4.17 9.22
N LEU A 31 -10.90 -3.02 9.58
CA LEU A 31 -11.63 -1.97 10.29
C LEU A 31 -11.52 -0.65 9.55
N PHE A 32 -12.68 -0.09 9.23
CA PHE A 32 -12.79 1.29 8.77
C PHE A 32 -13.34 2.16 9.92
N ALA A 33 -12.49 3.03 10.47
CA ALA A 33 -12.84 3.93 11.56
C ALA A 33 -12.09 5.27 11.44
N LYS A 34 -12.70 6.36 11.92
CA LYS A 34 -12.02 7.66 12.05
C LYS A 34 -11.19 7.68 13.33
N GLY A 35 -9.93 8.15 13.28
CA GLY A 35 -9.15 8.40 14.49
C GLY A 35 -7.77 7.77 14.56
N GLY A 36 -7.30 7.11 13.50
CA GLY A 36 -5.96 6.52 13.44
C GLY A 36 -5.72 5.38 14.43
N ARG A 37 -4.44 5.00 14.66
CA ARG A 37 -4.06 3.84 15.50
C ARG A 37 -4.59 3.88 16.93
N LYS A 38 -4.71 5.06 17.54
CA LYS A 38 -5.23 5.21 18.92
C LYS A 38 -6.69 4.80 19.07
N VAL A 39 -7.44 4.78 17.98
CA VAL A 39 -8.86 4.38 17.95
C VAL A 39 -9.02 2.98 17.35
N VAL A 40 -8.26 2.67 16.30
CA VAL A 40 -8.34 1.41 15.57
C VAL A 40 -7.99 0.21 16.46
N GLY A 41 -6.85 0.24 17.15
CA GLY A 41 -6.39 -0.86 18.02
C GLY A 41 -7.43 -1.24 19.08
N PRO A 42 -7.86 -0.32 19.95
CA PRO A 42 -8.89 -0.61 20.94
C PRO A 42 -10.22 -1.12 20.36
N LEU A 43 -10.63 -0.64 19.18
CA LEU A 43 -11.84 -1.13 18.51
C LEU A 43 -11.68 -2.56 17.99
N GLN A 44 -10.50 -2.91 17.47
CA GLN A 44 -10.21 -4.28 17.05
C GLN A 44 -10.23 -5.26 18.23
N THR A 45 -9.56 -4.92 19.34
CA THR A 45 -9.59 -5.71 20.56
C THR A 45 -11.02 -5.89 21.09
N LEU A 46 -11.80 -4.80 21.09
CA LEU A 46 -13.20 -4.86 21.49
C LEU A 46 -14.04 -5.78 20.61
N PHE A 47 -13.83 -5.73 19.29
CA PHE A 47 -14.51 -6.61 18.34
C PHE A 47 -14.13 -8.07 18.56
N CYS A 48 -12.84 -8.39 18.71
CA CYS A 48 -12.38 -9.74 19.00
C CYS A 48 -13.03 -10.29 20.25
N LYS A 49 -13.09 -9.50 21.31
CA LYS A 49 -13.71 -9.91 22.59
C LYS A 49 -15.22 -10.04 22.53
N ALA A 50 -15.91 -9.04 21.94
CA ALA A 50 -17.37 -8.96 21.99
C ALA A 50 -18.07 -9.79 20.91
N VAL A 51 -17.44 -10.00 19.76
CA VAL A 51 -18.06 -10.67 18.62
C VAL A 51 -17.47 -12.05 18.36
N LEU A 52 -16.15 -12.20 18.54
CA LEU A 52 -15.46 -13.47 18.29
C LEU A 52 -15.22 -14.28 19.57
N ASP A 53 -15.56 -13.73 20.73
CA ASP A 53 -15.32 -14.31 22.07
C ASP A 53 -13.86 -14.77 22.27
N THR A 54 -12.93 -13.96 21.76
CA THR A 54 -11.51 -14.26 21.77
C THR A 54 -10.75 -13.13 22.46
N ASP A 55 -9.92 -13.45 23.43
CA ASP A 55 -9.06 -12.48 24.12
C ASP A 55 -7.70 -12.43 23.42
N VAL A 56 -7.72 -12.02 22.16
CA VAL A 56 -6.54 -11.84 21.32
C VAL A 56 -6.25 -10.36 21.17
N ASP A 57 -5.06 -9.95 21.55
CA ASP A 57 -4.53 -8.66 21.09
C ASP A 57 -4.31 -8.77 19.57
N PRO A 58 -5.00 -7.96 18.76
CA PRO A 58 -4.77 -8.00 17.32
C PRO A 58 -3.28 -7.75 17.09
N ALA A 59 -2.65 -8.67 16.37
CA ALA A 59 -1.23 -8.60 16.06
C ALA A 59 -0.90 -7.18 15.58
N ASP A 60 0.06 -6.56 16.25
CA ASP A 60 0.54 -5.25 15.80
C ASP A 60 0.96 -5.41 14.35
N PRO A 61 0.42 -4.61 13.42
CA PRO A 61 0.87 -4.59 12.03
C PRO A 61 2.33 -4.13 11.87
N ALA A 62 3.15 -4.30 12.91
CA ALA A 62 4.60 -4.19 12.84
C ALA A 62 5.22 -5.22 11.87
N GLU A 63 4.58 -6.36 11.67
CA GLU A 63 4.87 -7.23 10.53
C GLU A 63 4.31 -6.57 9.28
N THR A 64 5.22 -6.06 8.47
CA THR A 64 4.89 -5.48 7.17
C THR A 64 4.29 -6.58 6.29
N ALA A 65 3.05 -6.39 5.83
CA ALA A 65 2.36 -7.35 4.97
C ALA A 65 3.12 -7.58 3.65
N TYR A 66 3.88 -6.57 3.21
CA TYR A 66 4.68 -6.62 1.99
C TYR A 66 6.15 -6.28 2.28
N GLN A 67 7.05 -7.22 1.97
CA GLN A 67 8.48 -6.99 2.05
C GLN A 67 8.97 -6.34 0.75
N LEU A 68 9.08 -5.02 0.74
CA LEU A 68 9.38 -4.24 -0.46
C LEU A 68 10.88 -4.01 -0.69
N ASP A 69 11.73 -4.28 0.29
CA ASP A 69 13.14 -3.90 0.28
C ASP A 69 13.96 -4.55 -0.85
N HIS A 70 13.57 -5.76 -1.28
CA HIS A 70 14.20 -6.43 -2.41
C HIS A 70 14.04 -5.66 -3.74
N LEU A 71 12.99 -4.83 -3.85
CA LEU A 71 12.68 -4.06 -5.06
C LEU A 71 13.64 -2.89 -5.32
N LYS A 72 14.58 -2.60 -4.42
CA LYS A 72 15.67 -1.67 -4.71
C LYS A 72 16.78 -2.28 -5.56
N ASN A 73 16.77 -3.61 -5.74
CA ASN A 73 17.77 -4.32 -6.52
C ASN A 73 17.26 -4.56 -7.95
N ARG A 74 18.13 -4.34 -8.95
CA ARG A 74 17.79 -4.48 -10.37
C ARG A 74 17.40 -5.90 -10.80
N SER A 75 17.80 -6.90 -10.05
CA SER A 75 17.64 -8.33 -10.41
C SER A 75 16.31 -8.93 -9.95
N VAL A 76 15.32 -8.14 -9.57
CA VAL A 76 14.04 -8.65 -9.12
C VAL A 76 13.22 -9.12 -10.33
N ALA A 77 13.08 -10.43 -10.44
CA ALA A 77 12.06 -11.02 -11.30
C ALA A 77 10.72 -10.97 -10.56
N LEU A 78 9.75 -10.27 -11.13
CA LEU A 78 8.37 -10.32 -10.66
C LEU A 78 7.68 -11.48 -11.39
N PRO A 79 7.30 -12.56 -10.69
CA PRO A 79 6.67 -13.72 -11.33
C PRO A 79 5.32 -13.32 -11.93
N THR A 80 5.06 -13.79 -13.15
CA THR A 80 3.78 -13.60 -13.83
C THR A 80 3.23 -14.95 -14.27
N ASP A 81 1.94 -15.17 -14.06
CA ASP A 81 1.26 -16.34 -14.61
C ASP A 81 1.05 -16.15 -16.13
N PRO A 82 1.44 -17.12 -16.98
CA PRO A 82 1.17 -17.03 -18.41
C PRO A 82 -0.32 -16.84 -18.76
N GLN A 83 -1.23 -17.31 -17.90
CA GLN A 83 -2.68 -17.15 -18.09
C GLN A 83 -3.12 -15.69 -17.98
N ASP A 84 -2.39 -14.86 -17.24
CA ASP A 84 -2.69 -13.43 -17.07
C ASP A 84 -2.29 -12.60 -18.28
N ARG A 85 -1.56 -13.19 -19.23
CA ARG A 85 -1.14 -12.55 -20.49
C ARG A 85 -0.46 -11.20 -20.26
N ILE A 86 0.39 -11.13 -19.25
CA ILE A 86 1.19 -9.96 -18.95
C ILE A 86 2.41 -9.96 -19.86
N ALA A 87 2.58 -8.89 -20.63
CA ALA A 87 3.73 -8.69 -21.51
C ALA A 87 4.93 -8.15 -20.72
N GLU A 88 4.66 -7.27 -19.75
CA GLU A 88 5.72 -6.61 -19.00
C GLU A 88 5.21 -6.15 -17.62
N VAL A 89 6.07 -6.26 -16.62
CA VAL A 89 5.89 -5.67 -15.29
C VAL A 89 6.99 -4.64 -15.06
N GLN A 90 6.61 -3.40 -14.80
CA GLN A 90 7.54 -2.30 -14.56
C GLN A 90 7.32 -1.69 -13.18
N VAL A 91 8.42 -1.35 -12.50
CA VAL A 91 8.40 -0.47 -11.35
C VAL A 91 8.46 0.97 -11.86
N ARG A 92 7.38 1.73 -11.64
CA ARG A 92 7.24 3.13 -12.12
C ARG A 92 7.63 4.16 -11.09
N SER A 93 7.51 3.84 -9.82
CA SER A 93 7.91 4.73 -8.74
C SER A 93 8.43 3.92 -7.57
N LEU A 94 9.49 4.43 -6.96
CA LEU A 94 10.04 3.94 -5.71
C LEU A 94 10.16 5.10 -4.71
N ARG A 95 9.64 4.88 -3.51
CA ARG A 95 9.89 5.77 -2.39
C ARG A 95 10.82 5.10 -1.39
N LEU A 96 11.96 5.71 -1.19
CA LEU A 96 13.02 5.27 -0.31
C LEU A 96 13.02 6.14 0.96
N GLU A 97 13.18 5.53 2.11
CA GLU A 97 13.37 6.20 3.39
C GLU A 97 14.79 5.90 3.91
N VAL A 98 15.46 6.93 4.42
CA VAL A 98 16.80 6.77 4.99
C VAL A 98 16.66 6.19 6.42
N VAL A 99 17.21 5.01 6.65
CA VAL A 99 17.20 4.34 7.95
C VAL A 99 17.96 5.19 8.98
N GLY A 100 17.38 5.34 10.17
CA GLY A 100 17.97 6.18 11.23
C GLY A 100 17.72 7.68 11.06
N ALA A 101 17.13 8.12 9.96
CA ALA A 101 16.72 9.51 9.75
C ALA A 101 15.25 9.58 9.32
N PRO A 102 14.31 9.28 10.24
CA PRO A 102 12.89 9.25 9.93
C PRO A 102 12.45 10.59 9.31
N ARG A 103 11.58 10.52 8.30
CA ARG A 103 11.12 11.65 7.47
C ARG A 103 12.08 12.10 6.35
N ARG A 104 13.29 11.57 6.24
CA ARG A 104 14.10 11.79 5.04
C ARG A 104 13.73 10.77 3.99
N ARG A 105 13.13 11.23 2.91
CA ARG A 105 12.58 10.39 1.83
C ARG A 105 13.08 10.86 0.48
N ILE A 106 13.32 9.90 -0.38
CA ILE A 106 13.66 10.12 -1.79
C ILE A 106 12.58 9.40 -2.59
N THR A 107 11.98 10.09 -3.54
CA THR A 107 11.02 9.49 -4.47
C THR A 107 11.60 9.56 -5.86
N LEU A 108 11.66 8.43 -6.52
CA LEU A 108 12.05 8.30 -7.91
C LEU A 108 10.80 7.93 -8.71
N ASP A 109 10.50 8.67 -9.76
CA ASP A 109 9.38 8.43 -10.66
C ASP A 109 9.91 8.29 -12.09
N ALA A 110 9.71 7.12 -12.70
CA ALA A 110 10.08 6.88 -14.09
C ALA A 110 8.97 7.37 -15.02
N ASP A 111 9.35 8.06 -16.10
CA ASP A 111 8.41 8.52 -17.11
C ASP A 111 7.73 7.33 -17.82
N PRO A 112 6.40 7.28 -17.87
CA PRO A 112 5.69 6.22 -18.56
C PRO A 112 5.93 6.16 -20.08
N GLN A 113 6.36 7.26 -20.69
CA GLN A 113 6.64 7.34 -22.12
C GLN A 113 8.13 7.48 -22.44
N GLY A 114 8.96 7.56 -21.41
CA GLY A 114 10.38 7.83 -21.55
C GLY A 114 11.15 6.59 -22.01
N HIS A 115 11.84 6.72 -23.13
CA HIS A 115 12.92 5.82 -23.53
C HIS A 115 14.18 5.98 -22.65
N ARG A 116 14.10 6.79 -21.60
CA ARG A 116 15.21 7.17 -20.75
C ARG A 116 15.08 6.53 -19.38
N GLY A 117 15.60 5.34 -19.29
CA GLY A 117 15.97 4.75 -18.03
C GLY A 117 14.77 4.25 -17.20
N ASP A 118 14.86 3.00 -16.87
CA ASP A 118 14.02 2.43 -15.83
C ASP A 118 14.37 3.05 -14.46
N ILE A 119 13.58 2.75 -13.45
CA ILE A 119 13.78 3.24 -12.09
C ILE A 119 15.18 2.92 -11.54
N TYR A 120 15.78 1.81 -11.99
CA TYR A 120 17.09 1.35 -11.55
C TYR A 120 18.23 2.17 -12.17
N GLN A 121 18.07 2.61 -13.40
CA GLN A 121 19.03 3.58 -13.99
C GLN A 121 18.97 4.93 -13.26
N MET A 122 17.78 5.33 -12.78
CA MET A 122 17.67 6.52 -11.95
C MET A 122 18.38 6.34 -10.61
N ILE A 123 18.28 5.17 -9.98
CA ILE A 123 19.03 4.84 -8.77
C ILE A 123 20.54 5.00 -9.03
N ASP A 124 21.04 4.37 -10.09
CA ASP A 124 22.47 4.39 -10.42
C ASP A 124 22.97 5.79 -10.76
N ASN A 125 22.15 6.61 -11.44
CA ASN A 125 22.57 7.92 -11.91
C ASN A 125 22.42 9.04 -10.87
N TYR A 126 21.44 8.93 -9.96
CA TYR A 126 21.09 10.03 -9.05
C TYR A 126 21.36 9.74 -7.59
N LEU A 127 21.50 8.46 -7.18
CA LEU A 127 21.85 8.12 -5.82
C LEU A 127 23.35 7.83 -5.72
N ASN A 128 24.04 8.67 -4.94
CA ASN A 128 25.45 8.44 -4.64
C ASN A 128 25.57 7.31 -3.61
N ALA A 129 26.03 6.13 -4.04
CA ALA A 129 26.17 4.93 -3.21
C ALA A 129 27.17 5.11 -2.06
N ASP A 130 28.18 6.00 -2.21
CA ASP A 130 29.14 6.29 -1.15
C ASP A 130 28.52 7.14 -0.04
N ALA A 131 27.64 8.08 -0.40
CA ALA A 131 26.95 8.94 0.56
C ALA A 131 25.69 8.29 1.15
N LEU A 132 25.01 7.44 0.37
CA LEU A 132 23.77 6.74 0.71
C LEU A 132 23.85 5.27 0.29
N PRO A 133 24.55 4.43 1.04
CA PRO A 133 24.61 3.00 0.77
C PRO A 133 23.21 2.36 0.72
N SER A 134 22.99 1.45 -0.21
CA SER A 134 21.70 0.77 -0.37
C SER A 134 21.19 0.12 0.93
N ALA A 135 22.08 -0.35 1.81
CA ALA A 135 21.72 -0.90 3.12
C ALA A 135 21.08 0.13 4.06
N THR A 136 21.34 1.43 3.85
CA THR A 136 20.75 2.52 4.65
C THR A 136 19.41 3.02 4.09
N LEU A 137 18.94 2.44 2.99
CA LEU A 137 17.69 2.81 2.35
C LEU A 137 16.67 1.69 2.52
N ARG A 138 15.44 2.06 2.90
CA ARG A 138 14.28 1.16 3.00
C ARG A 138 13.23 1.58 1.98
N VAL A 139 12.72 0.62 1.23
CA VAL A 139 11.59 0.86 0.31
C VAL A 139 10.29 0.96 1.12
N THR A 140 9.60 2.08 1.01
CA THR A 140 8.34 2.33 1.74
C THR A 140 7.12 2.36 0.83
N HIS A 141 7.27 2.63 -0.45
CA HIS A 141 6.17 2.56 -1.42
C HIS A 141 6.72 2.23 -2.80
N VAL A 142 5.95 1.46 -3.52
CA VAL A 142 6.24 1.08 -4.91
C VAL A 142 4.98 1.29 -5.75
N LYS A 143 5.14 1.83 -6.95
CA LYS A 143 4.11 1.86 -7.97
C LYS A 143 4.47 0.88 -9.07
N PHE A 144 3.64 -0.11 -9.27
CA PHE A 144 3.77 -1.07 -10.37
C PHE A 144 2.92 -0.65 -11.56
N CYS A 145 3.38 -1.00 -12.75
CA CYS A 145 2.61 -0.95 -13.98
C CYS A 145 2.76 -2.28 -14.72
N LEU A 146 1.66 -3.00 -14.85
CA LEU A 146 1.56 -4.21 -15.65
C LEU A 146 1.02 -3.83 -17.02
N THR A 147 1.69 -4.26 -18.07
CA THR A 147 1.24 -4.12 -19.46
C THR A 147 0.77 -5.47 -19.95
N PHE A 148 -0.48 -5.56 -20.41
CA PHE A 148 -1.04 -6.80 -20.94
C PHE A 148 -0.67 -6.99 -22.41
N MET A 149 -0.58 -8.25 -22.84
CA MET A 149 -0.39 -8.59 -24.25
C MET A 149 -1.56 -8.04 -25.06
N ASN A 150 -1.25 -7.38 -26.17
CA ASN A 150 -2.25 -6.80 -27.04
C ASN A 150 -2.59 -7.75 -28.17
N GLU A 151 -3.87 -8.06 -28.38
CA GLU A 151 -4.35 -8.92 -29.47
C GLU A 151 -4.80 -8.13 -30.70
N GLY A 152 -4.77 -6.79 -30.65
CA GLY A 152 -5.31 -5.93 -31.71
C GLY A 152 -4.46 -4.71 -32.01
N GLN A 153 -4.94 -3.91 -32.98
CA GLN A 153 -4.31 -2.62 -33.36
C GLN A 153 -4.69 -1.48 -32.39
N GLY A 154 -4.42 -1.64 -31.12
CA GLY A 154 -4.74 -0.61 -30.10
C GLY A 154 -3.60 -0.40 -29.11
N ARG A 155 -3.80 0.57 -28.22
CA ARG A 155 -2.86 0.70 -27.08
C ARG A 155 -3.05 -0.47 -26.14
N PRO A 156 -1.95 -1.07 -25.65
CA PRO A 156 -2.05 -2.17 -24.69
C PRO A 156 -2.78 -1.72 -23.43
N LYS A 157 -3.60 -2.60 -22.87
CA LYS A 157 -4.25 -2.39 -21.57
C LYS A 157 -3.18 -2.39 -20.48
N THR A 158 -3.31 -1.50 -19.50
CA THR A 158 -2.38 -1.43 -18.39
C THR A 158 -3.10 -1.46 -17.05
N LEU A 159 -2.48 -2.06 -16.04
CA LEU A 159 -2.90 -2.00 -14.65
C LEU A 159 -1.82 -1.31 -13.84
N THR A 160 -2.16 -0.19 -13.23
CA THR A 160 -1.25 0.53 -12.33
C THR A 160 -1.80 0.50 -10.92
N PHE A 161 -0.95 0.14 -9.96
CA PHE A 161 -1.30 0.10 -8.55
C PHE A 161 -0.11 0.41 -7.64
N ASN A 162 -0.40 0.82 -6.43
CA ASN A 162 0.58 1.20 -5.42
C ASN A 162 0.59 0.18 -4.28
N VAL A 163 1.78 -0.11 -3.79
CA VAL A 163 1.99 -1.00 -2.64
C VAL A 163 2.85 -0.27 -1.62
N GLY A 164 2.38 -0.22 -0.39
CA GLY A 164 3.12 0.19 0.79
C GLY A 164 3.32 -0.99 1.73
N PRO A 165 4.06 -0.84 2.83
CA PRO A 165 4.33 -1.94 3.76
C PRO A 165 3.08 -2.66 4.28
N ASN A 166 2.00 -1.90 4.50
CA ASN A 166 0.73 -2.41 5.04
C ASN A 166 -0.48 -1.96 4.21
N SER A 167 -0.28 -1.60 2.96
CA SER A 167 -1.35 -1.08 2.11
C SER A 167 -1.13 -1.45 0.65
N CYS A 168 -2.23 -1.77 -0.03
CA CYS A 168 -2.26 -1.97 -1.47
C CYS A 168 -3.56 -1.38 -2.02
N ASP A 169 -3.49 -0.62 -3.11
CA ASP A 169 -4.67 0.02 -3.70
C ASP A 169 -5.39 -0.86 -4.74
N LEU A 170 -4.99 -2.12 -4.88
CA LEU A 170 -5.66 -3.10 -5.74
C LEU A 170 -7.15 -3.27 -5.40
N LYS A 171 -7.54 -3.10 -4.14
CA LYS A 171 -8.95 -3.18 -3.71
C LYS A 171 -9.86 -2.16 -4.40
N SER A 172 -9.32 -1.06 -4.92
CA SER A 172 -10.05 -0.06 -5.69
C SER A 172 -10.18 -0.38 -7.18
N LYS A 173 -9.57 -1.46 -7.66
CA LYS A 173 -9.56 -1.87 -9.06
C LYS A 173 -10.71 -2.86 -9.35
N PRO A 174 -11.13 -2.99 -10.61
CA PRO A 174 -12.05 -4.04 -11.03
C PRO A 174 -11.56 -5.43 -10.61
N GLU A 175 -12.48 -6.35 -10.31
CA GLU A 175 -12.16 -7.64 -9.69
C GLU A 175 -11.21 -8.49 -10.54
N ASP A 176 -11.41 -8.51 -11.86
CA ASP A 176 -10.52 -9.20 -12.82
C ASP A 176 -9.08 -8.68 -12.73
N MET A 177 -8.90 -7.37 -12.68
CA MET A 177 -7.62 -6.71 -12.55
C MET A 177 -6.99 -6.89 -11.18
N ARG A 178 -7.81 -6.84 -10.14
CA ARG A 178 -7.39 -7.07 -8.76
C ARG A 178 -6.79 -8.45 -8.61
N ALA A 179 -7.48 -9.49 -9.09
CA ALA A 179 -7.00 -10.87 -9.01
C ALA A 179 -5.64 -11.06 -9.70
N VAL A 180 -5.42 -10.41 -10.85
CA VAL A 180 -4.11 -10.42 -11.54
C VAL A 180 -3.04 -9.75 -10.69
N GLY A 181 -3.31 -8.56 -10.18
CA GLY A 181 -2.35 -7.82 -9.34
C GLY A 181 -1.97 -8.57 -8.06
N GLU A 182 -2.93 -9.23 -7.40
CA GLU A 182 -2.71 -10.03 -6.20
C GLU A 182 -1.83 -11.26 -6.48
N ARG A 183 -1.95 -11.89 -7.66
CA ARG A 183 -1.05 -12.99 -8.06
C ARG A 183 0.38 -12.53 -8.26
N CYS A 184 0.59 -11.35 -8.82
CA CYS A 184 1.93 -10.77 -9.01
C CYS A 184 2.62 -10.35 -7.69
N LEU A 185 1.90 -10.27 -6.58
CA LEU A 185 2.45 -9.88 -5.27
C LEU A 185 2.74 -11.08 -4.36
N LYS A 186 2.40 -12.29 -4.78
CA LYS A 186 2.70 -13.54 -4.06
C LYS A 186 4.05 -14.10 -4.46
#